data_6ffae6aa30535cad64253f0ca6167262
#
_entry.id   6ffae6aa30535cad64253f0ca6167262
#
_cell.length_a   1.000
_cell.length_b   1.000
_cell.length_c   1.000
_cell.angle_alpha   90.00
_cell.angle_beta   90.00
_cell.angle_gamma   90.00
#
_symmetry.space_group_name_H-M   'P 1'
#
loop_
_entity.id
_entity.type
_entity.pdbx_description
1 polymer ?
#
loop_
_entity_poly.entity_id
_entity_poly.type
_entity_poly.pdbx_seq_one_letter_code
_entity_poly.pdbx_strand_id
1 'polypeptide(L)'
;MDNLTRFLAYAGDFEKTFKDDDWKRLAPCFAEDAVYEVKGLGLDCRLEGPTAIFAGIKKSLDNFDRTFAMRKIEVTSGPDVEGDAIRMGWTVTYGRKGLEPFPLRGRSEVRYRDGKIAYLGDSYDANMEKDAAEWSARNNVVLDARYA
;
A
#
# COMPACT_ATOMS: atom_id res chain seq x y z
N MET A 1 -4.41 18.17 16.06
CA MET A 1 -3.47 17.44 15.18
C MET A 1 -3.94 17.60 13.74
N ASP A 2 -3.08 18.05 12.88
CA ASP A 2 -3.43 18.18 11.45
C ASP A 2 -3.39 16.83 10.72
N ASN A 3 -3.94 16.80 9.52
CA ASN A 3 -4.06 15.55 8.76
C ASN A 3 -2.69 15.02 8.29
N LEU A 4 -1.73 15.89 8.02
CA LEU A 4 -0.38 15.44 7.67
C LEU A 4 0.27 14.69 8.83
N THR A 5 0.15 15.20 10.05
CA THR A 5 0.67 14.52 11.25
C THR A 5 -0.03 13.17 11.46
N ARG A 6 -1.36 13.12 11.25
CA ARG A 6 -2.11 11.85 11.31
C ARG A 6 -1.63 10.86 10.27
N PHE A 7 -1.40 11.33 9.06
CA PHE A 7 -0.94 10.47 7.95
C PHE A 7 0.43 9.88 8.24
N LEU A 8 1.37 10.70 8.72
CA LEU A 8 2.72 10.22 9.06
C LEU A 8 2.69 9.23 10.22
N ALA A 9 1.83 9.45 11.22
CA ALA A 9 1.65 8.51 12.32
C ALA A 9 1.04 7.18 11.82
N TYR A 10 0.04 7.25 10.95
CA TYR A 10 -0.54 6.05 10.32
C TYR A 10 0.50 5.27 9.53
N ALA A 11 1.31 5.95 8.71
CA ALA A 11 2.35 5.29 7.91
C ALA A 11 3.36 4.55 8.80
N GLY A 12 3.78 5.16 9.91
CA GLY A 12 4.66 4.53 10.88
C GLY A 12 4.01 3.33 11.57
N ASP A 13 2.75 3.45 11.95
CA ASP A 13 2.00 2.36 12.57
C ASP A 13 1.74 1.21 11.58
N PHE A 14 1.54 1.53 10.31
CA PHE A 14 1.42 0.51 9.27
C PHE A 14 2.69 -0.35 9.18
N GLU A 15 3.86 0.25 9.23
CA GLU A 15 5.12 -0.49 9.18
C GLU A 15 5.29 -1.40 10.41
N LYS A 16 4.81 -0.99 11.58
CA LYS A 16 4.78 -1.85 12.77
C LYS A 16 3.83 -3.03 12.57
N THR A 17 2.65 -2.77 12.00
CA THR A 17 1.63 -3.80 11.74
C THR A 17 2.10 -4.78 10.66
N PHE A 18 2.86 -4.30 9.68
CA PHE A 18 3.53 -5.17 8.71
C PHE A 18 4.40 -6.23 9.39
N LYS A 19 5.04 -5.86 10.50
CA LYS A 19 5.95 -6.75 11.24
C LYS A 19 5.23 -7.70 12.20
N ASP A 20 4.16 -7.25 12.87
CA ASP A 20 3.55 -7.99 13.97
C ASP A 20 2.09 -8.41 13.74
N ASP A 21 1.48 -8.03 12.63
CA ASP A 21 0.06 -8.30 12.31
C ASP A 21 -0.94 -7.79 13.36
N ASP A 22 -0.58 -6.77 14.12
CA ASP A 22 -1.52 -6.13 15.04
C ASP A 22 -2.38 -5.07 14.33
N TRP A 23 -3.41 -5.53 13.65
CA TRP A 23 -4.32 -4.68 12.88
C TRP A 23 -5.20 -3.79 13.76
N LYS A 24 -5.36 -4.14 15.02
CA LYS A 24 -6.08 -3.28 15.99
C LYS A 24 -5.40 -1.93 16.18
N ARG A 25 -4.10 -1.87 15.96
CA ARG A 25 -3.33 -0.62 15.99
C ARG A 25 -3.85 0.39 14.99
N LEU A 26 -4.28 -0.06 13.81
CA LEU A 26 -4.73 0.80 12.72
C LEU A 26 -6.23 1.11 12.77
N ALA A 27 -7.02 0.33 13.49
CA ALA A 27 -8.48 0.49 13.52
C ALA A 27 -8.93 1.90 13.90
N PRO A 28 -8.34 2.58 14.90
CA PRO A 28 -8.74 3.94 15.25
C PRO A 28 -8.48 4.99 14.16
N CYS A 29 -7.62 4.68 13.19
CA CYS A 29 -7.26 5.61 12.11
C CYS A 29 -8.33 5.70 11.03
N PHE A 30 -9.24 4.73 10.95
CA PHE A 30 -10.21 4.60 9.86
C PHE A 30 -11.63 4.93 10.30
N ALA A 31 -12.38 5.60 9.40
CA ALA A 31 -13.81 5.72 9.54
C ALA A 31 -14.47 4.35 9.33
N GLU A 32 -15.63 4.13 9.94
CA GLU A 32 -16.36 2.86 9.81
C GLU A 32 -16.79 2.56 8.37
N ASP A 33 -17.05 3.60 7.59
CA ASP A 33 -17.42 3.53 6.18
C ASP A 33 -16.25 3.82 5.23
N ALA A 34 -15.03 3.71 5.71
CA ALA A 34 -13.85 3.95 4.90
C ALA A 34 -13.82 3.07 3.65
N VAL A 35 -13.28 3.62 2.56
CA VAL A 35 -13.11 2.92 1.30
C VAL A 35 -11.62 2.81 0.98
N TYR A 36 -11.20 1.64 0.55
CA TYR A 36 -9.87 1.39 0.03
C TYR A 36 -9.97 0.95 -1.43
N GLU A 37 -9.27 1.66 -2.32
CA GLU A 37 -9.20 1.30 -3.73
C GLU A 37 -7.77 1.02 -4.17
N VAL A 38 -7.58 0.01 -5.00
CA VAL A 38 -6.29 -0.33 -5.60
C VAL A 38 -6.47 -0.42 -7.10
N LYS A 39 -5.61 0.29 -7.85
CA LYS A 39 -5.65 0.33 -9.31
C LYS A 39 -4.24 0.15 -9.89
N GLY A 40 -4.18 -0.41 -11.09
CA GLY A 40 -2.94 -0.74 -11.77
C GLY A 40 -2.44 -2.14 -11.40
N LEU A 41 -1.35 -2.56 -12.00
CA LEU A 41 -0.74 -3.89 -11.78
C LEU A 41 -1.72 -5.04 -12.06
N GLY A 42 -2.68 -4.83 -12.97
CA GLY A 42 -3.76 -5.80 -13.22
C GLY A 42 -4.79 -5.90 -12.11
N LEU A 43 -4.74 -4.98 -11.14
CA LEU A 43 -5.67 -4.95 -10.02
C LEU A 43 -6.74 -3.88 -10.22
N ASP A 44 -7.96 -4.22 -9.83
CA ASP A 44 -9.09 -3.30 -9.75
C ASP A 44 -9.93 -3.74 -8.56
N CYS A 45 -9.63 -3.14 -7.40
CA CYS A 45 -10.17 -3.60 -6.13
C CYS A 45 -10.75 -2.43 -5.35
N ARG A 46 -11.92 -2.65 -4.76
CA ARG A 46 -12.57 -1.70 -3.84
C ARG A 46 -13.08 -2.45 -2.63
N LEU A 47 -12.61 -2.05 -1.46
CA LEU A 47 -12.98 -2.65 -0.18
C LEU A 47 -13.63 -1.59 0.71
N GLU A 48 -14.66 -1.95 1.44
CA GLU A 48 -15.42 -1.05 2.31
C GLU A 48 -15.36 -1.51 3.77
N GLY A 49 -15.05 -0.56 4.64
CA GLY A 49 -14.94 -0.76 6.08
C GLY A 49 -13.62 -1.37 6.52
N PRO A 50 -13.17 -1.05 7.75
CA PRO A 50 -11.85 -1.48 8.25
C PRO A 50 -11.64 -3.00 8.22
N THR A 51 -12.65 -3.78 8.57
CA THR A 51 -12.53 -5.26 8.60
C THR A 51 -12.16 -5.81 7.23
N ALA A 52 -12.88 -5.43 6.18
CA ALA A 52 -12.60 -5.86 4.80
C ALA A 52 -11.27 -5.30 4.30
N ILE A 53 -10.98 -4.04 4.62
CA ILE A 53 -9.74 -3.37 4.20
C ILE A 53 -8.54 -4.09 4.80
N PHE A 54 -8.55 -4.38 6.10
CA PHE A 54 -7.42 -5.05 6.76
C PHE A 54 -7.24 -6.48 6.29
N ALA A 55 -8.33 -7.21 6.08
CA ALA A 55 -8.26 -8.56 5.52
C ALA A 55 -7.64 -8.56 4.12
N GLY A 56 -8.03 -7.60 3.27
CA GLY A 56 -7.49 -7.47 1.93
C GLY A 56 -6.02 -7.09 1.92
N ILE A 57 -5.63 -6.08 2.71
CA ILE A 57 -4.23 -5.67 2.81
C ILE A 57 -3.38 -6.83 3.33
N LYS A 58 -3.81 -7.50 4.39
CA LYS A 58 -3.08 -8.66 4.94
C LYS A 58 -2.88 -9.74 3.89
N LYS A 59 -3.91 -10.05 3.11
CA LYS A 59 -3.82 -11.04 2.03
C LYS A 59 -2.74 -10.67 1.02
N SER A 60 -2.74 -9.42 0.56
CA SER A 60 -1.73 -8.92 -0.37
C SER A 60 -0.33 -8.97 0.23
N LEU A 61 -0.18 -8.55 1.50
CA LEU A 61 1.10 -8.61 2.20
C LEU A 61 1.61 -10.05 2.30
N ASP A 62 0.77 -10.99 2.70
CA ASP A 62 1.15 -12.39 2.87
C ASP A 62 1.57 -13.04 1.56
N ASN A 63 0.88 -12.75 0.47
CA ASN A 63 1.10 -13.39 -0.82
C ASN A 63 2.13 -12.67 -1.69
N PHE A 64 2.46 -11.44 -1.38
CA PHE A 64 3.39 -10.62 -2.15
C PHE A 64 4.53 -10.05 -1.30
N ASP A 65 4.29 -9.00 -0.52
CA ASP A 65 5.35 -8.27 0.20
C ASP A 65 6.18 -9.17 1.09
N ARG A 66 5.54 -10.05 1.86
CA ARG A 66 6.21 -10.93 2.83
C ARG A 66 6.91 -12.12 2.20
N THR A 67 6.75 -12.32 0.89
CA THR A 67 7.52 -13.35 0.17
C THR A 67 8.93 -12.88 -0.16
N PHE A 68 9.23 -11.59 0.04
CA PHE A 68 10.55 -11.01 -0.17
C PHE A 68 11.27 -10.83 1.16
N ALA A 69 12.59 -11.01 1.16
CA ALA A 69 13.42 -10.81 2.34
C ALA A 69 13.68 -9.33 2.62
N MET A 70 13.67 -8.48 1.58
CA MET A 70 13.90 -7.04 1.68
C MET A 70 12.72 -6.27 1.08
N ARG A 71 12.33 -5.20 1.75
CA ARG A 71 11.32 -4.25 1.31
C ARG A 71 11.76 -2.85 1.71
N LYS A 72 12.12 -2.04 0.73
CA LYS A 72 12.60 -0.67 0.96
C LYS A 72 11.66 0.33 0.32
N ILE A 73 11.13 1.26 1.11
CA ILE A 73 10.24 2.31 0.64
C ILE A 73 11.01 3.61 0.48
N GLU A 74 10.83 4.27 -0.67
CA GLU A 74 11.34 5.61 -0.93
C GLU A 74 10.20 6.51 -1.38
N VAL A 75 10.06 7.67 -0.73
CA VAL A 75 9.10 8.69 -1.16
C VAL A 75 9.70 9.42 -2.36
N THR A 76 9.00 9.43 -3.49
CA THR A 76 9.47 10.06 -4.73
C THR A 76 8.81 11.41 -4.98
N SER A 77 7.64 11.67 -4.38
CA SER A 77 6.96 12.97 -4.43
C SER A 77 6.05 13.15 -3.23
N GLY A 78 5.91 14.39 -2.77
CA GLY A 78 5.07 14.73 -1.62
C GLY A 78 5.70 14.31 -0.28
N PRO A 79 4.90 14.15 0.79
CA PRO A 79 3.43 14.27 0.81
C PRO A 79 2.94 15.69 0.49
N ASP A 80 1.97 15.79 -0.40
CA ASP A 80 1.32 17.06 -0.74
C ASP A 80 -0.06 17.11 -0.09
N VAL A 81 -0.34 18.22 0.61
CA VAL A 81 -1.61 18.43 1.32
C VAL A 81 -2.48 19.37 0.51
N GLU A 82 -3.69 18.96 0.19
CA GLU A 82 -4.70 19.78 -0.49
C GLU A 82 -6.04 19.55 0.20
N GLY A 83 -6.45 20.52 1.04
CA GLY A 83 -7.64 20.36 1.88
C GLY A 83 -7.52 19.15 2.79
N ASP A 84 -8.49 18.25 2.73
CA ASP A 84 -8.51 17.01 3.50
C ASP A 84 -7.78 15.84 2.81
N ALA A 85 -7.21 16.08 1.65
CA ALA A 85 -6.50 15.06 0.89
C ALA A 85 -4.98 15.19 1.06
N ILE A 86 -4.31 14.05 1.09
CA ILE A 86 -2.86 13.95 1.08
C ILE A 86 -2.47 12.99 -0.03
N ARG A 87 -1.52 13.41 -0.87
CA ARG A 87 -1.02 12.60 -1.99
C ARG A 87 0.47 12.42 -1.90
N MET A 88 0.92 11.21 -2.20
CA MET A 88 2.33 10.86 -2.11
C MET A 88 2.69 9.85 -3.20
N GLY A 89 3.80 10.09 -3.89
CA GLY A 89 4.41 9.10 -4.78
C GLY A 89 5.50 8.32 -4.06
N TRP A 90 5.67 7.06 -4.44
CA TRP A 90 6.64 6.19 -3.79
C TRP A 90 7.17 5.13 -4.75
N THR A 91 8.34 4.60 -4.41
CA THR A 91 8.88 3.37 -4.98
C THR A 91 9.19 2.42 -3.84
N VAL A 92 8.70 1.19 -3.95
CA VAL A 92 9.05 0.10 -3.04
C VAL A 92 9.96 -0.85 -3.81
N THR A 93 11.15 -1.07 -3.29
CA THR A 93 12.08 -2.04 -3.89
C THR A 93 12.05 -3.31 -3.06
N TYR A 94 11.75 -4.42 -3.72
CA TYR A 94 11.69 -5.75 -3.13
C TYR A 94 12.93 -6.54 -3.50
N GLY A 95 13.46 -7.30 -2.55
CA GLY A 95 14.65 -8.10 -2.76
C GLY A 95 14.54 -9.50 -2.18
N ARG A 96 15.11 -10.45 -2.90
CA ARG A 96 15.26 -11.83 -2.47
C ARG A 96 16.61 -12.33 -2.95
N LYS A 97 17.30 -13.11 -2.10
CA LYS A 97 18.62 -13.65 -2.45
C LYS A 97 18.58 -14.42 -3.78
N GLY A 98 19.51 -14.10 -4.66
CA GLY A 98 19.62 -14.76 -5.96
C GLY A 98 18.73 -14.18 -7.06
N LEU A 99 17.92 -13.16 -6.75
CA LEU A 99 17.05 -12.50 -7.71
C LEU A 99 17.46 -11.04 -7.90
N GLU A 100 17.18 -10.49 -9.09
CA GLU A 100 17.33 -9.05 -9.28
C GLU A 100 16.29 -8.29 -8.44
N PRO A 101 16.60 -7.09 -7.95
CA PRO A 101 15.62 -6.30 -7.23
C PRO A 101 14.40 -5.97 -8.09
N PHE A 102 13.21 -5.95 -7.47
CA PHE A 102 11.97 -5.58 -8.14
C PHE A 102 11.48 -4.24 -7.63
N PRO A 103 11.53 -3.16 -8.43
CA PRO A 103 10.99 -1.86 -8.06
C PRO A 103 9.51 -1.77 -8.42
N LEU A 104 8.69 -1.41 -7.44
CA LEU A 104 7.25 -1.20 -7.62
C LEU A 104 6.96 0.28 -7.39
N ARG A 105 6.51 0.97 -8.44
CA ARG A 105 6.24 2.40 -8.40
C ARG A 105 4.76 2.68 -8.38
N GLY A 106 4.37 3.65 -7.56
CA GLY A 106 2.98 4.04 -7.47
C GLY A 106 2.79 5.31 -6.66
N ARG A 107 1.54 5.54 -6.32
CA ARG A 107 1.14 6.69 -5.52
C ARG A 107 -0.04 6.33 -4.63
N SER A 108 -0.14 7.05 -3.51
CA SER A 108 -1.24 6.93 -2.57
C SER A 108 -1.97 8.25 -2.45
N GLU A 109 -3.29 8.17 -2.30
CA GLU A 109 -4.14 9.29 -1.92
C GLU A 109 -4.91 8.91 -0.67
N VAL A 110 -4.89 9.79 0.33
CA VAL A 110 -5.64 9.62 1.57
C VAL A 110 -6.56 10.82 1.74
N ARG A 111 -7.82 10.59 2.07
CA ARG A 111 -8.77 11.65 2.40
C ARG A 111 -9.29 11.46 3.80
N TYR A 112 -9.23 12.52 4.59
CA TYR A 112 -9.67 12.53 5.98
C TYR A 112 -11.06 13.14 6.12
N ARG A 113 -11.82 12.61 7.07
CA ARG A 113 -13.09 13.18 7.54
C ARG A 113 -13.15 12.99 9.04
N ASP A 114 -13.32 14.11 9.76
CA ASP A 114 -13.37 14.14 11.23
C ASP A 114 -12.17 13.45 11.89
N GLY A 115 -10.98 13.65 11.31
CA GLY A 115 -9.74 13.11 11.82
C GLY A 115 -9.50 11.63 11.55
N LYS A 116 -10.33 11.01 10.72
CA LYS A 116 -10.21 9.59 10.34
C LYS A 116 -10.08 9.43 8.84
N ILE A 117 -9.41 8.37 8.42
CA ILE A 117 -9.29 8.03 7.00
C ILE A 117 -10.67 7.59 6.50
N ALA A 118 -11.24 8.37 5.59
CA ALA A 118 -12.47 8.04 4.90
C ALA A 118 -12.21 7.37 3.55
N TYR A 119 -11.08 7.67 2.93
CA TYR A 119 -10.66 7.09 1.66
C TYR A 119 -9.15 6.88 1.66
N LEU A 120 -8.74 5.71 1.20
CA LEU A 120 -7.34 5.37 0.93
C LEU A 120 -7.29 4.73 -0.45
N GLY A 121 -6.46 5.27 -1.34
CA GLY A 121 -6.28 4.74 -2.69
C GLY A 121 -4.81 4.54 -3.00
N ASP A 122 -4.48 3.38 -3.54
CA ASP A 122 -3.16 3.08 -4.06
C ASP A 122 -3.28 2.84 -5.56
N SER A 123 -2.46 3.53 -6.34
CA SER A 123 -2.41 3.36 -7.80
C SER A 123 -0.98 3.04 -8.21
N TYR A 124 -0.81 1.94 -8.91
CA TYR A 124 0.49 1.58 -9.48
C TYR A 124 0.66 2.24 -10.84
N ASP A 125 1.89 2.61 -11.17
CA ASP A 125 2.20 3.26 -12.45
C ASP A 125 1.81 2.37 -13.64
N ALA A 126 1.45 3.01 -14.76
CA ALA A 126 0.90 2.32 -15.92
C ALA A 126 1.78 1.19 -16.48
N ASN A 127 3.10 1.32 -16.34
CA ASN A 127 4.05 0.33 -16.84
C ASN A 127 4.26 -0.85 -15.89
N MET A 128 3.73 -0.80 -14.67
CA MET A 128 4.07 -1.80 -13.65
C MET A 128 3.52 -3.18 -13.94
N GLU A 129 2.36 -3.29 -14.59
CA GLU A 129 1.83 -4.60 -14.98
C GLU A 129 2.78 -5.32 -15.94
N LYS A 130 3.27 -4.60 -16.95
CA LYS A 130 4.24 -5.12 -17.91
C LYS A 130 5.58 -5.42 -17.24
N ASP A 131 6.10 -4.48 -16.46
CA ASP A 131 7.38 -4.63 -15.77
C ASP A 131 7.36 -5.83 -14.81
N ALA A 132 6.27 -6.02 -14.07
CA ALA A 132 6.10 -7.15 -13.17
C ALA A 132 6.06 -8.48 -13.93
N ALA A 133 5.35 -8.54 -15.06
CA ALA A 133 5.29 -9.74 -15.89
C ALA A 133 6.68 -10.10 -16.46
N GLU A 134 7.43 -9.13 -16.93
CA GLU A 134 8.77 -9.32 -17.45
C GLU A 134 9.75 -9.76 -16.36
N TRP A 135 9.70 -9.12 -15.19
CA TRP A 135 10.54 -9.50 -14.05
C TRP A 135 10.23 -10.92 -13.58
N SER A 136 8.94 -11.25 -13.48
CA SER A 136 8.44 -12.57 -13.09
C SER A 136 8.96 -13.66 -14.03
N ALA A 137 8.90 -13.41 -15.34
CA ALA A 137 9.40 -14.34 -16.34
C ALA A 137 10.92 -14.53 -16.26
N ARG A 138 11.69 -13.43 -16.12
CA ARG A 138 13.16 -13.50 -16.02
C ARG A 138 13.63 -14.22 -14.76
N ASN A 139 12.92 -14.06 -13.65
CA ASN A 139 13.32 -14.61 -12.35
C ASN A 139 12.60 -15.91 -11.99
N ASN A 140 11.68 -16.37 -12.84
CA ASN A 140 10.88 -17.57 -12.63
C ASN A 140 10.15 -17.54 -11.28
N VAL A 141 9.50 -16.41 -10.98
CA VAL A 141 8.74 -16.18 -9.75
C VAL A 141 7.34 -15.74 -10.12
N VAL A 142 6.34 -16.33 -9.46
CA VAL A 142 4.94 -15.90 -9.59
C VAL A 142 4.67 -14.82 -8.55
N LEU A 143 4.16 -13.66 -9.00
CA LEU A 143 3.77 -12.55 -8.14
C LEU A 143 2.25 -12.54 -7.96
N ASP A 144 1.79 -12.43 -6.72
CA ASP A 144 0.36 -12.36 -6.40
C ASP A 144 0.11 -11.27 -5.36
N ALA A 145 -0.26 -10.08 -5.84
CA ALA A 145 -0.54 -8.92 -4.99
C ALA A 145 -2.04 -8.69 -4.75
N ARG A 146 -2.89 -9.65 -5.03
CA ARG A 146 -4.35 -9.49 -4.91
C ARG A 146 -4.80 -9.24 -3.48
N TYR A 147 -5.83 -8.43 -3.35
CA TYR A 147 -6.45 -8.02 -2.08
C TYR A 147 -7.75 -8.79 -1.78
N ALA A 148 -8.25 -9.52 -2.74
CA ALA A 148 -9.50 -10.26 -2.59
C ALA A 148 -9.46 -11.62 -3.31
#